data_b88f1089d10584ab046b9bb9ced27b6a
#
_entry.id   b88f1089d10584ab046b9bb9ced27b6a
#
_cell.length_a   1.000
_cell.length_b   1.000
_cell.length_c   1.000
_cell.angle_alpha   90.00
_cell.angle_beta   90.00
_cell.angle_gamma   90.00
#
_symmetry.space_group_name_H-M   'P 1'
#
loop_
_entity.id
_entity.type
_entity.pdbx_description
1 polymer ?
#
loop_
_entity_poly.entity_id
_entity_poly.type
_entity_poly.pdbx_seq_one_letter_code
_entity_poly.pdbx_strand_id
1 'polypeptide(L)'
;SAASDVYKRQAVNRASKVIYDRSNSAMSQIEPGMLDWKNIFKNAQWFHWTGITPAISKSSADACLEAIKIASDMGITISTDLNYREKLWKYDCDREKIMTELTSYCDIILGNEEDAEKHFGIKPEAIDVNKNGENVKAESFLSVCEQMLNKFPRAKKVITTLRGSISASHNVWSGILFDGKNMFKSKEYQITHIVDRVGGGDSFMAGLIYGLIHFPEDNQMALDYAVAASCLKHTIKGDANLVTIAEVKKLMSGDASGRVVR
;
A
#
# COMPACT_ATOMS: atom_id res chain seq x y z
N SER A 1 6.03 18.92 -12.07
CA SER A 1 5.03 19.32 -11.07
C SER A 1 4.22 18.11 -10.67
N ALA A 2 4.07 17.86 -9.40
CA ALA A 2 3.15 16.85 -8.90
C ALA A 2 1.74 17.19 -9.39
N ALA A 3 0.98 16.15 -9.80
CA ALA A 3 -0.42 16.32 -10.10
C ALA A 3 -1.14 16.81 -8.84
N SER A 4 -1.88 17.90 -8.97
CA SER A 4 -2.64 18.46 -7.87
C SER A 4 -4.00 17.78 -7.78
N ASP A 5 -4.11 16.79 -6.91
CA ASP A 5 -5.43 16.27 -6.55
C ASP A 5 -6.09 17.23 -5.55
N VAL A 6 -7.35 17.54 -5.74
CA VAL A 6 -8.11 18.37 -4.79
C VAL A 6 -8.76 17.47 -3.76
N TYR A 7 -8.25 17.53 -2.53
CA TYR A 7 -8.81 16.85 -1.37
C TYR A 7 -9.61 17.85 -0.52
N LYS A 8 -10.93 17.66 -0.42
CA LYS A 8 -11.76 18.41 0.51
C LYS A 8 -11.95 17.60 1.79
N ARG A 9 -11.27 18.02 2.86
CA ARG A 9 -11.59 17.56 4.21
C ARG A 9 -12.93 18.16 4.64
N GLN A 10 -13.83 17.30 5.06
CA GLN A 10 -15.15 17.75 5.53
C GLN A 10 -15.32 17.40 7.01
N ALA A 11 -16.29 18.06 7.66
CA ALA A 11 -16.62 17.83 9.07
C ALA A 11 -16.92 16.35 9.37
N VAL A 12 -16.85 15.97 10.64
CA VAL A 12 -16.86 14.60 11.19
C VAL A 12 -17.85 13.62 10.53
N ASN A 13 -18.99 14.11 10.03
CA ASN A 13 -20.06 13.29 9.45
C ASN A 13 -20.17 13.39 7.92
N ARG A 14 -19.21 14.02 7.25
CA ARG A 14 -19.21 14.11 5.78
C ARG A 14 -18.09 13.30 5.17
N ALA A 15 -18.40 12.55 4.12
CA ALA A 15 -17.41 11.84 3.33
C ALA A 15 -16.44 12.81 2.65
N SER A 16 -15.15 12.49 2.67
CA SER A 16 -14.13 13.22 1.91
C SER A 16 -14.34 13.00 0.41
N LYS A 17 -14.14 14.05 -0.39
CA LYS A 17 -14.19 13.96 -1.86
C LYS A 17 -12.81 14.24 -2.43
N VAL A 18 -12.35 13.32 -3.28
CA VAL A 18 -11.11 13.49 -4.06
C VAL A 18 -11.47 13.76 -5.51
N ILE A 19 -10.85 14.77 -6.10
CA ILE A 19 -10.91 15.09 -7.53
C ILE A 19 -9.48 14.91 -8.04
N TYR A 20 -9.29 13.94 -8.95
CA TYR A 20 -8.01 13.67 -9.57
C TYR A 20 -7.80 14.61 -10.76
N ASP A 21 -6.73 15.39 -10.73
CA ASP A 21 -6.28 16.27 -11.82
C ASP A 21 -4.88 15.81 -12.27
N ARG A 22 -4.83 14.74 -13.07
CA ARG A 22 -3.58 14.09 -13.49
C ARG A 22 -3.37 14.07 -15.00
N SER A 23 -4.35 14.52 -15.78
CA SER A 23 -4.34 14.37 -17.24
C SER A 23 -3.20 15.10 -17.96
N ASN A 24 -2.66 16.17 -17.38
CA ASN A 24 -1.55 16.94 -17.92
C ASN A 24 -0.31 16.94 -17.02
N SER A 25 -0.18 15.94 -16.16
CA SER A 25 0.97 15.80 -15.28
C SER A 25 2.18 15.23 -16.04
N ALA A 26 3.39 15.47 -15.53
CA ALA A 26 4.60 14.85 -16.08
C ALA A 26 4.48 13.30 -16.13
N MET A 27 3.83 12.70 -15.10
CA MET A 27 3.61 11.25 -15.06
C MET A 27 2.64 10.77 -16.15
N SER A 28 1.67 11.58 -16.59
CA SER A 28 0.77 11.21 -17.69
C SER A 28 1.44 11.28 -19.08
N GLN A 29 2.58 11.96 -19.16
CA GLN A 29 3.36 12.18 -20.38
C GLN A 29 4.65 11.35 -20.42
N ILE A 30 4.93 10.56 -19.40
CA ILE A 30 6.10 9.67 -19.39
C ILE A 30 5.94 8.60 -20.46
N GLU A 31 7.01 8.33 -21.19
CA GLU A 31 7.07 7.29 -22.22
C GLU A 31 8.23 6.33 -21.96
N PRO A 32 8.14 5.07 -22.43
CA PRO A 32 9.28 4.15 -22.41
C PRO A 32 10.51 4.78 -23.08
N GLY A 33 11.69 4.53 -22.52
CA GLY A 33 12.96 5.07 -23.02
C GLY A 33 13.29 6.50 -22.57
N MET A 34 12.37 7.22 -21.90
CA MET A 34 12.66 8.56 -21.38
C MET A 34 13.63 8.55 -20.18
N LEU A 35 13.68 7.44 -19.43
CA LEU A 35 14.51 7.32 -18.25
C LEU A 35 15.55 6.20 -18.41
N ASP A 36 16.77 6.47 -18.03
CA ASP A 36 17.85 5.47 -17.96
C ASP A 36 17.69 4.62 -16.67
N TRP A 37 16.76 3.66 -16.72
CA TRP A 37 16.46 2.80 -15.57
C TRP A 37 17.67 2.02 -15.08
N LYS A 38 18.57 1.60 -15.96
CA LYS A 38 19.79 0.87 -15.55
C LYS A 38 20.69 1.73 -14.69
N ASN A 39 20.84 3.00 -15.03
CA ASN A 39 21.63 3.94 -14.23
C ASN A 39 20.91 4.32 -12.93
N ILE A 40 19.58 4.53 -13.00
CA ILE A 40 18.74 4.82 -11.81
C ILE A 40 18.83 3.68 -10.80
N PHE A 41 18.78 2.43 -11.26
CA PHE A 41 18.76 1.25 -10.40
C PHE A 41 20.14 0.71 -10.02
N LYS A 42 21.24 1.33 -10.49
CA LYS A 42 22.61 0.83 -10.32
C LYS A 42 22.97 0.43 -8.88
N ASN A 43 22.46 1.13 -7.88
CA ASN A 43 22.70 0.86 -6.46
C ASN A 43 21.39 0.59 -5.70
N ALA A 44 20.29 0.38 -6.39
CA ALA A 44 19.01 0.13 -5.77
C ALA A 44 18.91 -1.34 -5.32
N GLN A 45 18.39 -1.55 -4.14
CA GLN A 45 18.07 -2.88 -3.60
C GLN A 45 16.58 -3.18 -3.66
N TRP A 46 15.76 -2.13 -3.83
CA TRP A 46 14.32 -2.22 -3.80
C TRP A 46 13.69 -1.23 -4.76
N PHE A 47 12.72 -1.70 -5.54
CA PHE A 47 11.88 -0.88 -6.39
C PHE A 47 10.42 -1.03 -5.95
N HIS A 48 9.76 0.09 -5.66
CA HIS A 48 8.34 0.13 -5.34
C HIS A 48 7.57 0.92 -6.38
N TRP A 49 6.45 0.37 -6.84
CA TRP A 49 5.52 1.06 -7.72
C TRP A 49 4.09 0.99 -7.19
N THR A 50 3.22 1.87 -7.65
CA THR A 50 1.82 1.93 -7.26
C THR A 50 0.90 1.72 -8.45
N GLY A 51 -0.22 1.03 -8.26
CA GLY A 51 -1.28 0.82 -9.26
C GLY A 51 -1.93 2.12 -9.77
N ILE A 52 -1.61 3.27 -9.16
CA ILE A 52 -1.98 4.58 -9.69
C ILE A 52 -1.22 4.88 -10.99
N THR A 53 0.07 4.54 -11.07
CA THR A 53 0.91 4.84 -12.24
C THR A 53 0.34 4.28 -13.53
N PRO A 54 0.05 2.97 -13.66
CA PRO A 54 -0.53 2.44 -14.90
C PRO A 54 -1.97 2.90 -15.15
N ALA A 55 -2.67 3.43 -14.15
CA ALA A 55 -4.03 3.91 -14.30
C ALA A 55 -4.14 5.29 -14.98
N ILE A 56 -3.04 6.05 -15.06
CA ILE A 56 -3.04 7.44 -15.54
C ILE A 56 -3.14 7.51 -17.08
N SER A 57 -2.30 6.74 -17.77
CA SER A 57 -2.24 6.69 -19.24
C SER A 57 -1.62 5.37 -19.72
N LYS A 58 -1.83 5.06 -21.01
CA LYS A 58 -1.17 3.90 -21.62
C LYS A 58 0.35 4.03 -21.57
N SER A 59 0.89 5.20 -21.89
CA SER A 59 2.34 5.43 -21.89
C SER A 59 2.94 5.30 -20.48
N SER A 60 2.24 5.75 -19.44
CA SER A 60 2.71 5.54 -18.06
C SER A 60 2.65 4.08 -17.61
N ALA A 61 1.69 3.29 -18.13
CA ALA A 61 1.65 1.85 -17.90
C ALA A 61 2.83 1.14 -18.59
N ASP A 62 3.11 1.50 -19.84
CA ASP A 62 4.22 0.95 -20.62
C ASP A 62 5.59 1.31 -20.00
N ALA A 63 5.76 2.56 -19.54
CA ALA A 63 6.98 3.00 -18.84
C ALA A 63 7.15 2.33 -17.47
N CYS A 64 6.05 2.08 -16.76
CA CYS A 64 6.07 1.32 -15.51
C CYS A 64 6.52 -0.13 -15.76
N LEU A 65 6.02 -0.76 -16.82
CA LEU A 65 6.42 -2.12 -17.21
C LEU A 65 7.90 -2.19 -17.59
N GLU A 66 8.40 -1.20 -18.33
CA GLU A 66 9.83 -1.09 -18.65
C GLU A 66 10.68 -1.04 -17.37
N ALA A 67 10.34 -0.17 -16.43
CA ALA A 67 11.05 -0.07 -15.15
C ALA A 67 11.05 -1.38 -14.38
N ILE A 68 9.88 -2.03 -14.28
CA ILE A 68 9.70 -3.30 -13.58
C ILE A 68 10.55 -4.41 -14.20
N LYS A 69 10.57 -4.54 -15.54
CA LYS A 69 11.38 -5.55 -16.24
C LYS A 69 12.87 -5.34 -15.99
N ILE A 70 13.34 -4.09 -16.09
CA ILE A 70 14.74 -3.77 -15.82
C ILE A 70 15.11 -4.04 -14.35
N ALA A 71 14.26 -3.65 -13.40
CA ALA A 71 14.48 -3.97 -11.98
C ALA A 71 14.53 -5.49 -11.74
N SER A 72 13.64 -6.24 -12.38
CA SER A 72 13.62 -7.71 -12.32
C SER A 72 14.89 -8.34 -12.87
N ASP A 73 15.36 -7.89 -14.04
CA ASP A 73 16.59 -8.38 -14.69
C ASP A 73 17.83 -8.07 -13.85
N MET A 74 17.80 -6.98 -13.08
CA MET A 74 18.87 -6.60 -12.16
C MET A 74 18.79 -7.29 -10.78
N GLY A 75 17.79 -8.16 -10.56
CA GLY A 75 17.63 -8.90 -9.30
C GLY A 75 17.16 -8.02 -8.11
N ILE A 76 16.57 -6.86 -8.40
CA ILE A 76 16.07 -5.93 -7.39
C ILE A 76 14.74 -6.47 -6.83
N THR A 77 14.54 -6.36 -5.52
CA THR A 77 13.26 -6.68 -4.88
C THR A 77 12.18 -5.72 -5.37
N ILE A 78 11.06 -6.25 -5.85
CA ILE A 78 9.97 -5.44 -6.41
C ILE A 78 8.73 -5.56 -5.53
N SER A 79 8.16 -4.41 -5.17
CA SER A 79 6.88 -4.35 -4.45
C SER A 79 5.89 -3.42 -5.12
N THR A 80 4.61 -3.67 -4.86
CA THR A 80 3.53 -2.81 -5.32
C THR A 80 2.52 -2.51 -4.21
N ASP A 81 1.89 -1.32 -4.29
CA ASP A 81 0.58 -1.05 -3.73
C ASP A 81 -0.44 -1.07 -4.88
N LEU A 82 -1.36 -2.03 -4.86
CA LEU A 82 -2.37 -2.23 -5.92
C LEU A 82 -3.26 -1.00 -6.11
N ASN A 83 -3.59 -0.32 -5.05
CA ASN A 83 -4.14 1.04 -4.99
C ASN A 83 -5.19 1.33 -6.06
N TYR A 84 -6.23 0.50 -6.15
CA TYR A 84 -7.30 0.65 -7.14
C TYR A 84 -7.99 2.01 -7.03
N ARG A 85 -8.10 2.71 -8.16
CA ARG A 85 -8.81 3.97 -8.28
C ARG A 85 -9.62 4.00 -9.58
N GLU A 86 -10.88 3.61 -9.52
CA GLU A 86 -11.79 3.52 -10.68
C GLU A 86 -11.75 4.77 -11.57
N LYS A 87 -11.71 5.95 -10.96
CA LYS A 87 -11.77 7.23 -11.67
C LYS A 87 -10.50 7.58 -12.46
N LEU A 88 -9.41 6.83 -12.33
CA LEU A 88 -8.17 7.06 -13.06
C LEU A 88 -8.09 6.26 -14.37
N TRP A 89 -8.67 5.08 -14.43
CA TRP A 89 -8.70 4.22 -15.62
C TRP A 89 -9.65 4.78 -16.69
N LYS A 90 -9.21 5.82 -17.41
CA LYS A 90 -10.03 6.55 -18.38
C LYS A 90 -9.64 6.32 -19.83
N TYR A 91 -8.52 5.66 -20.09
CA TYR A 91 -8.09 5.29 -21.45
C TYR A 91 -8.58 3.88 -21.79
N ASP A 92 -8.74 3.60 -23.09
CA ASP A 92 -9.17 2.29 -23.57
C ASP A 92 -8.08 1.24 -23.32
N CYS A 93 -8.35 0.32 -22.39
CA CYS A 93 -7.41 -0.71 -22.00
C CYS A 93 -8.09 -1.90 -21.30
N ASP A 94 -7.41 -3.03 -21.37
CA ASP A 94 -7.69 -4.17 -20.52
C ASP A 94 -6.89 -4.01 -19.21
N ARG A 95 -7.54 -3.42 -18.19
CA ARG A 95 -6.95 -3.18 -16.87
C ARG A 95 -6.46 -4.46 -16.21
N GLU A 96 -7.25 -5.55 -16.28
CA GLU A 96 -6.90 -6.83 -15.65
C GLU A 96 -5.61 -7.38 -16.25
N LYS A 97 -5.49 -7.35 -17.57
CA LYS A 97 -4.28 -7.78 -18.28
C LYS A 97 -3.07 -6.95 -17.89
N ILE A 98 -3.19 -5.63 -17.89
CA ILE A 98 -2.09 -4.71 -17.52
C ILE A 98 -1.64 -4.99 -16.08
N MET A 99 -2.57 -4.99 -15.12
CA MET A 99 -2.22 -5.17 -13.72
C MET A 99 -1.70 -6.58 -13.44
N THR A 100 -2.21 -7.60 -14.13
CA THR A 100 -1.69 -8.97 -14.00
C THR A 100 -0.25 -9.05 -14.50
N GLU A 101 0.07 -8.46 -15.65
CA GLU A 101 1.44 -8.44 -16.17
C GLU A 101 2.38 -7.71 -15.21
N LEU A 102 2.05 -6.50 -14.77
CA LEU A 102 2.88 -5.71 -13.86
C LEU A 102 3.10 -6.42 -12.51
N THR A 103 2.04 -6.98 -11.95
CA THR A 103 2.08 -7.64 -10.63
C THR A 103 2.85 -8.97 -10.66
N SER A 104 2.91 -9.64 -11.82
CA SER A 104 3.63 -10.91 -11.97
C SER A 104 5.14 -10.82 -11.67
N TYR A 105 5.70 -9.62 -11.71
CA TYR A 105 7.11 -9.34 -11.37
C TYR A 105 7.33 -9.00 -9.90
N CYS A 106 6.27 -8.88 -9.09
CA CYS A 106 6.40 -8.44 -7.71
C CYS A 106 6.78 -9.57 -6.76
N ASP A 107 7.69 -9.27 -5.84
CA ASP A 107 8.04 -10.13 -4.70
C ASP A 107 7.09 -9.89 -3.51
N ILE A 108 6.52 -8.66 -3.42
CA ILE A 108 5.67 -8.23 -2.30
C ILE A 108 4.51 -7.41 -2.84
N ILE A 109 3.29 -7.77 -2.41
CA ILE A 109 2.06 -7.14 -2.87
C ILE A 109 1.33 -6.56 -1.66
N LEU A 110 1.09 -5.23 -1.68
CA LEU A 110 0.17 -4.55 -0.79
C LEU A 110 -1.14 -4.30 -1.52
N GLY A 111 -2.25 -4.66 -0.91
CA GLY A 111 -3.59 -4.40 -1.41
C GLY A 111 -4.64 -4.93 -0.44
N ASN A 112 -5.85 -4.43 -0.55
CA ASN A 112 -7.00 -4.93 0.20
C ASN A 112 -7.88 -5.83 -0.68
N GLU A 113 -8.97 -6.37 -0.12
CA GLU A 113 -9.86 -7.27 -0.86
C GLU A 113 -10.51 -6.58 -2.06
N GLU A 114 -10.84 -5.28 -1.93
CA GLU A 114 -11.40 -4.51 -3.05
C GLU A 114 -10.39 -4.38 -4.18
N ASP A 115 -9.12 -4.13 -3.86
CA ASP A 115 -8.04 -4.07 -4.86
C ASP A 115 -7.88 -5.41 -5.58
N ALA A 116 -7.89 -6.52 -4.84
CA ALA A 116 -7.78 -7.87 -5.39
C ALA A 116 -8.98 -8.24 -6.27
N GLU A 117 -10.20 -7.91 -5.83
CA GLU A 117 -11.41 -8.13 -6.61
C GLU A 117 -11.42 -7.29 -7.88
N LYS A 118 -11.14 -5.99 -7.77
CA LYS A 118 -11.25 -5.06 -8.90
C LYS A 118 -10.18 -5.27 -9.95
N HIS A 119 -8.95 -5.63 -9.56
CA HIS A 119 -7.86 -5.87 -10.50
C HIS A 119 -7.85 -7.28 -11.07
N PHE A 120 -8.20 -8.29 -10.25
CA PHE A 120 -7.92 -9.69 -10.60
C PHE A 120 -9.13 -10.62 -10.50
N GLY A 121 -10.30 -10.11 -10.12
CA GLY A 121 -11.49 -10.92 -9.90
C GLY A 121 -11.40 -11.84 -8.68
N ILE A 122 -10.37 -11.68 -7.83
CA ILE A 122 -10.14 -12.50 -6.63
C ILE A 122 -11.10 -12.04 -5.53
N LYS A 123 -11.91 -12.98 -5.03
CA LYS A 123 -12.89 -12.73 -3.95
C LYS A 123 -12.62 -13.65 -2.78
N PRO A 124 -12.96 -13.22 -1.56
CA PRO A 124 -12.98 -14.14 -0.43
C PRO A 124 -13.86 -15.34 -0.74
N GLU A 125 -13.41 -16.53 -0.35
CA GLU A 125 -14.29 -17.70 -0.37
C GLU A 125 -15.47 -17.51 0.59
N ALA A 126 -16.62 -18.11 0.27
CA ALA A 126 -17.81 -18.05 1.13
C ALA A 126 -17.50 -18.70 2.48
N ILE A 127 -17.50 -17.92 3.54
CA ILE A 127 -17.21 -18.36 4.90
C ILE A 127 -18.54 -18.64 5.63
N ASP A 128 -18.55 -19.71 6.43
CA ASP A 128 -19.71 -20.06 7.26
C ASP A 128 -19.95 -18.94 8.30
N VAL A 129 -21.05 -18.21 8.13
CA VAL A 129 -21.45 -17.05 8.95
C VAL A 129 -21.73 -17.39 10.42
N ASN A 130 -21.65 -18.66 10.82
CA ASN A 130 -21.87 -19.09 12.22
C ASN A 130 -20.64 -18.91 13.13
N LYS A 131 -19.50 -18.44 12.59
CA LYS A 131 -18.30 -18.12 13.38
C LYS A 131 -18.32 -16.65 13.84
N ASN A 132 -17.77 -16.39 15.04
CA ASN A 132 -17.66 -15.05 15.62
C ASN A 132 -16.96 -14.06 14.67
N GLY A 133 -17.53 -12.87 14.48
CA GLY A 133 -17.19 -11.91 13.43
C GLY A 133 -15.72 -11.48 13.26
N GLU A 134 -14.84 -11.64 14.27
CA GLU A 134 -13.40 -11.37 14.14
C GLU A 134 -12.66 -12.51 13.40
N ASN A 135 -13.04 -13.76 13.65
CA ASN A 135 -12.46 -14.92 12.97
C ASN A 135 -12.87 -14.97 11.49
N VAL A 136 -14.09 -14.55 11.18
CA VAL A 136 -14.60 -14.48 9.80
C VAL A 136 -13.76 -13.51 8.96
N LYS A 137 -13.38 -12.35 9.49
CA LYS A 137 -12.53 -11.39 8.78
C LYS A 137 -11.12 -11.92 8.53
N ALA A 138 -10.52 -12.59 9.49
CA ALA A 138 -9.17 -13.15 9.34
C ALA A 138 -9.12 -14.29 8.32
N GLU A 139 -10.11 -15.20 8.34
CA GLU A 139 -10.22 -16.29 7.37
C GLU A 139 -10.51 -15.78 5.95
N SER A 140 -11.35 -14.75 5.81
CA SER A 140 -11.60 -14.04 4.55
C SER A 140 -10.31 -13.49 3.94
N PHE A 141 -9.48 -12.87 4.78
CA PHE A 141 -8.20 -12.34 4.37
C PHE A 141 -7.22 -13.42 3.92
N LEU A 142 -7.12 -14.51 4.67
CA LEU A 142 -6.24 -15.63 4.35
C LEU A 142 -6.57 -16.19 2.96
N SER A 143 -7.86 -16.44 2.68
CA SER A 143 -8.31 -16.93 1.38
C SER A 143 -7.89 -16.01 0.23
N VAL A 144 -8.04 -14.70 0.37
CA VAL A 144 -7.58 -13.74 -0.67
C VAL A 144 -6.08 -13.77 -0.83
N CYS A 145 -5.30 -13.81 0.27
CA CYS A 145 -3.85 -13.86 0.23
C CYS A 145 -3.33 -15.15 -0.46
N GLU A 146 -3.94 -16.30 -0.16
CA GLU A 146 -3.60 -17.58 -0.79
C GLU A 146 -3.89 -17.56 -2.30
N GLN A 147 -5.06 -17.04 -2.72
CA GLN A 147 -5.39 -16.89 -4.13
C GLN A 147 -4.43 -15.93 -4.83
N MET A 148 -4.01 -14.83 -4.17
CA MET A 148 -3.02 -13.90 -4.70
C MET A 148 -1.65 -14.56 -4.91
N LEU A 149 -1.14 -15.32 -3.93
CA LEU A 149 0.13 -16.03 -4.07
C LEU A 149 0.06 -17.14 -5.13
N ASN A 150 -1.07 -17.82 -5.27
CA ASN A 150 -1.28 -18.81 -6.32
C ASN A 150 -1.31 -18.17 -7.71
N LYS A 151 -1.92 -16.98 -7.86
CA LYS A 151 -1.95 -16.25 -9.14
C LYS A 151 -0.58 -15.64 -9.47
N PHE A 152 0.18 -15.23 -8.48
CA PHE A 152 1.48 -14.56 -8.62
C PHE A 152 2.61 -15.33 -7.91
N PRO A 153 3.12 -16.41 -8.51
CA PRO A 153 4.04 -17.34 -7.83
C PRO A 153 5.41 -16.73 -7.49
N ARG A 154 5.76 -15.58 -8.06
CA ARG A 154 6.95 -14.82 -7.66
C ARG A 154 6.74 -14.11 -6.32
N ALA A 155 5.53 -13.74 -5.99
CA ALA A 155 5.22 -13.04 -4.75
C ALA A 155 5.47 -13.95 -3.54
N LYS A 156 6.15 -13.41 -2.54
CA LYS A 156 6.51 -14.08 -1.29
C LYS A 156 5.64 -13.62 -0.13
N LYS A 157 5.06 -12.43 -0.25
CA LYS A 157 4.28 -11.82 0.82
C LYS A 157 3.11 -11.03 0.24
N VAL A 158 1.94 -11.19 0.84
CA VAL A 158 0.76 -10.34 0.60
C VAL A 158 0.42 -9.62 1.89
N ILE A 159 0.24 -8.32 1.79
CA ILE A 159 0.01 -7.45 2.94
C ILE A 159 -1.25 -6.63 2.70
N THR A 160 -1.97 -6.34 3.78
CA THR A 160 -3.11 -5.44 3.73
C THR A 160 -3.21 -4.58 4.97
N THR A 161 -3.68 -3.36 4.79
CA THR A 161 -4.05 -2.48 5.89
C THR A 161 -5.50 -2.71 6.28
N LEU A 162 -5.75 -2.82 7.57
CA LEU A 162 -7.10 -2.92 8.13
C LEU A 162 -7.50 -1.57 8.73
N ARG A 163 -8.55 -0.99 8.15
CA ARG A 163 -9.08 0.29 8.63
C ARG A 163 -10.53 0.14 9.08
N GLY A 164 -10.76 0.31 10.38
CA GLY A 164 -12.08 0.56 10.94
C GLY A 164 -12.36 2.06 10.98
N SER A 165 -13.37 2.56 10.24
CA SER A 165 -13.76 3.96 10.27
C SER A 165 -14.92 4.13 11.25
N ILE A 166 -14.65 4.74 12.41
CA ILE A 166 -15.69 5.10 13.40
C ILE A 166 -16.29 6.47 13.04
N SER A 167 -15.41 7.41 12.67
CA SER A 167 -15.81 8.72 12.14
C SER A 167 -14.75 9.27 11.19
N ALA A 168 -14.98 10.45 10.60
CA ALA A 168 -13.99 11.09 9.74
C ALA A 168 -12.69 11.47 10.48
N SER A 169 -12.68 11.54 11.80
CA SER A 169 -11.51 11.86 12.63
C SER A 169 -11.13 10.76 13.61
N HIS A 170 -11.81 9.61 13.59
CA HIS A 170 -11.52 8.47 14.45
C HIS A 170 -11.50 7.19 13.63
N ASN A 171 -10.33 6.62 13.48
CA ASN A 171 -10.10 5.34 12.81
C ASN A 171 -9.42 4.34 13.75
N VAL A 172 -9.75 3.09 13.54
CA VAL A 172 -8.97 1.96 14.04
C VAL A 172 -8.02 1.54 12.94
N TRP A 173 -6.73 1.36 13.27
CA TRP A 173 -5.69 1.10 12.30
C TRP A 173 -4.83 -0.09 12.69
N SER A 174 -4.71 -1.06 11.80
CA SER A 174 -3.86 -2.25 11.95
C SER A 174 -3.48 -2.79 10.57
N GLY A 175 -2.73 -3.88 10.54
CA GLY A 175 -2.34 -4.56 9.29
C GLY A 175 -2.20 -6.05 9.46
N ILE A 176 -2.25 -6.76 8.34
CA ILE A 176 -1.99 -8.20 8.24
C ILE A 176 -0.92 -8.41 7.17
N LEU A 177 -0.03 -9.37 7.41
CA LEU A 177 0.95 -9.87 6.46
C LEU A 177 0.83 -11.39 6.38
N PHE A 178 0.76 -11.94 5.18
CA PHE A 178 0.83 -13.37 4.92
C PHE A 178 2.08 -13.68 4.10
N ASP A 179 2.91 -14.62 4.57
CA ASP A 179 4.20 -14.98 3.94
C ASP A 179 4.15 -16.30 3.16
N GLY A 180 2.95 -16.80 2.88
CA GLY A 180 2.73 -18.10 2.23
C GLY A 180 2.63 -19.28 3.20
N LYS A 181 2.91 -19.07 4.49
CA LYS A 181 2.82 -20.10 5.54
C LYS A 181 2.12 -19.58 6.78
N ASN A 182 2.52 -18.39 7.23
CA ASN A 182 2.07 -17.79 8.48
C ASN A 182 1.35 -16.46 8.20
N MET A 183 0.31 -16.21 8.96
CA MET A 183 -0.37 -14.92 8.99
C MET A 183 0.06 -14.14 10.23
N PHE A 184 0.57 -12.94 10.02
CA PHE A 184 0.96 -12.00 11.07
C PHE A 184 -0.10 -10.90 11.15
N LYS A 185 -0.45 -10.52 12.38
CA LYS A 185 -1.37 -9.39 12.64
C LYS A 185 -0.66 -8.39 13.54
N SER A 186 -0.69 -7.12 13.16
CA SER A 186 -0.10 -6.06 13.96
C SER A 186 -0.94 -5.73 15.19
N LYS A 187 -0.37 -4.93 16.08
CA LYS A 187 -1.13 -4.20 17.09
C LYS A 187 -2.17 -3.30 16.42
N GLU A 188 -3.25 -3.04 17.13
CA GLU A 188 -4.30 -2.13 16.73
C GLU A 188 -4.09 -0.76 17.39
N TYR A 189 -4.15 0.30 16.59
CA TYR A 189 -4.05 1.68 17.07
C TYR A 189 -5.38 2.42 16.91
N GLN A 190 -5.81 3.06 17.99
CA GLN A 190 -6.97 3.96 17.99
C GLN A 190 -6.51 5.37 17.63
N ILE A 191 -6.81 5.82 16.40
CA ILE A 191 -6.44 7.16 15.94
C ILE A 191 -7.65 8.07 16.13
N THR A 192 -7.73 8.75 17.29
CA THR A 192 -8.91 9.52 17.69
C THR A 192 -8.95 10.96 17.15
N HIS A 193 -7.80 11.52 16.76
CA HIS A 193 -7.65 12.89 16.28
C HIS A 193 -6.80 12.91 15.00
N ILE A 194 -7.43 12.62 13.87
CA ILE A 194 -6.74 12.65 12.59
C ILE A 194 -6.52 14.09 12.15
N VAL A 195 -5.26 14.52 12.09
CA VAL A 195 -4.86 15.81 11.53
C VAL A 195 -4.95 15.77 10.00
N ASP A 196 -4.34 14.72 9.40
CA ASP A 196 -4.45 14.47 7.98
C ASP A 196 -4.26 12.96 7.68
N ARG A 197 -5.07 12.44 6.76
CA ARG A 197 -5.01 11.03 6.35
C ARG A 197 -4.28 10.80 5.04
N VAL A 198 -3.97 11.89 4.30
CA VAL A 198 -3.25 11.81 3.02
C VAL A 198 -1.86 11.26 3.27
N GLY A 199 -1.42 10.30 2.45
CA GLY A 199 -0.13 9.63 2.62
C GLY A 199 -0.07 8.55 3.71
N GLY A 200 -1.20 8.21 4.35
CA GLY A 200 -1.24 7.13 5.36
C GLY A 200 -0.85 5.76 4.80
N GLY A 201 -1.36 5.42 3.60
CA GLY A 201 -0.98 4.19 2.87
C GLY A 201 0.48 4.21 2.44
N ASP A 202 0.93 5.33 1.87
CA ASP A 202 2.33 5.50 1.44
C ASP A 202 3.30 5.38 2.62
N SER A 203 2.91 5.94 3.78
CA SER A 203 3.69 5.83 5.02
C SER A 203 3.72 4.41 5.58
N PHE A 204 2.62 3.66 5.44
CA PHE A 204 2.58 2.24 5.78
C PHE A 204 3.58 1.48 4.91
N MET A 205 3.52 1.67 3.59
CA MET A 205 4.40 0.96 2.66
C MET A 205 5.86 1.33 2.86
N ALA A 206 6.18 2.61 3.07
CA ALA A 206 7.54 3.05 3.39
C ALA A 206 8.06 2.41 4.69
N GLY A 207 7.22 2.36 5.72
CA GLY A 207 7.53 1.69 6.99
C GLY A 207 7.71 0.17 6.81
N LEU A 208 6.91 -0.46 5.95
CA LEU A 208 7.02 -1.89 5.65
C LEU A 208 8.33 -2.21 4.92
N ILE A 209 8.69 -1.44 3.90
CA ILE A 209 9.96 -1.58 3.17
C ILE A 209 11.13 -1.42 4.14
N TYR A 210 11.10 -0.37 4.97
CA TYR A 210 12.11 -0.18 6.01
C TYR A 210 12.21 -1.40 6.94
N GLY A 211 11.06 -1.87 7.42
CA GLY A 211 10.99 -3.03 8.32
C GLY A 211 11.56 -4.30 7.69
N LEU A 212 11.16 -4.62 6.46
CA LEU A 212 11.61 -5.82 5.75
C LEU A 212 13.11 -5.78 5.39
N ILE A 213 13.69 -4.59 5.20
CA ILE A 213 15.14 -4.42 4.99
C ILE A 213 15.91 -4.58 6.30
N HIS A 214 15.42 -4.02 7.40
CA HIS A 214 16.16 -3.97 8.67
C HIS A 214 15.86 -5.14 9.61
N PHE A 215 14.74 -5.84 9.40
CA PHE A 215 14.31 -7.03 10.16
C PHE A 215 13.94 -8.16 9.20
N PRO A 216 14.87 -8.64 8.34
CA PRO A 216 14.56 -9.53 7.21
C PRO A 216 13.93 -10.87 7.63
N GLU A 217 14.24 -11.34 8.85
CA GLU A 217 13.74 -12.62 9.40
C GLU A 217 12.54 -12.43 10.34
N ASP A 218 12.10 -11.19 10.58
CA ASP A 218 11.02 -10.88 11.52
C ASP A 218 9.88 -10.10 10.83
N ASN A 219 8.97 -10.87 10.19
CA ASN A 219 7.80 -10.31 9.52
C ASN A 219 6.86 -9.57 10.50
N GLN A 220 6.78 -10.02 11.76
CA GLN A 220 5.95 -9.35 12.77
C GLN A 220 6.50 -7.96 13.09
N MET A 221 7.80 -7.87 13.33
CA MET A 221 8.46 -6.59 13.61
C MET A 221 8.34 -5.62 12.42
N ALA A 222 8.51 -6.12 11.19
CA ALA A 222 8.36 -5.31 9.99
C ALA A 222 6.93 -4.77 9.84
N LEU A 223 5.93 -5.60 10.09
CA LEU A 223 4.51 -5.22 10.06
C LEU A 223 4.16 -4.20 11.15
N ASP A 224 4.60 -4.44 12.38
CA ASP A 224 4.35 -3.54 13.51
C ASP A 224 5.00 -2.17 13.27
N TYR A 225 6.20 -2.13 12.68
CA TYR A 225 6.87 -0.89 12.29
C TYR A 225 6.06 -0.11 11.24
N ALA A 226 5.56 -0.80 10.21
CA ALA A 226 4.74 -0.22 9.15
C ALA A 226 3.46 0.44 9.70
N VAL A 227 2.75 -0.27 10.55
CA VAL A 227 1.50 0.22 11.16
C VAL A 227 1.75 1.40 12.08
N ALA A 228 2.82 1.36 12.89
CA ALA A 228 3.18 2.45 13.78
C ALA A 228 3.60 3.72 13.01
N ALA A 229 4.41 3.59 11.96
CA ALA A 229 4.81 4.69 11.09
C ALA A 229 3.59 5.37 10.44
N SER A 230 2.67 4.55 9.92
CA SER A 230 1.41 5.04 9.34
C SER A 230 0.49 5.66 10.37
N CYS A 231 0.39 5.11 11.57
CA CYS A 231 -0.37 5.70 12.68
C CYS A 231 0.12 7.13 12.98
N LEU A 232 1.43 7.31 13.15
CA LEU A 232 2.04 8.62 13.41
C LEU A 232 1.82 9.61 12.26
N LYS A 233 1.80 9.15 11.01
CA LYS A 233 1.50 9.99 9.84
C LYS A 233 0.17 10.74 9.99
N HIS A 234 -0.82 10.12 10.58
CA HIS A 234 -2.14 10.75 10.77
C HIS A 234 -2.11 11.97 11.70
N THR A 235 -1.02 12.20 12.42
CA THR A 235 -0.79 13.38 13.26
C THR A 235 -0.10 14.54 12.52
N ILE A 236 0.32 14.33 11.27
CA ILE A 236 1.12 15.26 10.47
C ILE A 236 0.28 15.77 9.31
N LYS A 237 0.29 17.09 9.09
CA LYS A 237 -0.38 17.73 7.96
C LYS A 237 0.39 17.50 6.66
N GLY A 238 -0.34 17.31 5.57
CA GLY A 238 0.23 17.03 4.23
C GLY A 238 0.45 15.55 4.00
N ASP A 239 1.04 15.18 2.88
CA ASP A 239 1.24 13.79 2.42
C ASP A 239 2.56 13.17 2.88
N ALA A 240 3.59 13.99 3.13
CA ALA A 240 4.89 13.51 3.56
C ALA A 240 4.88 13.04 5.02
N ASN A 241 5.51 11.89 5.27
CA ASN A 241 5.74 11.41 6.62
C ASN A 241 7.06 11.97 7.18
N LEU A 242 6.97 12.78 8.23
CA LEU A 242 8.11 13.44 8.87
C LEU A 242 8.54 12.77 10.18
N VAL A 243 8.02 11.57 10.47
CA VAL A 243 8.36 10.84 11.69
C VAL A 243 9.78 10.29 11.65
N THR A 244 10.41 10.24 12.82
CA THR A 244 11.72 9.63 13.01
C THR A 244 11.61 8.15 13.37
N ILE A 245 12.67 7.38 13.13
CA ILE A 245 12.79 5.98 13.56
C ILE A 245 12.56 5.84 15.07
N ALA A 246 13.06 6.79 15.86
CA ALA A 246 12.91 6.78 17.31
C ALA A 246 11.44 6.91 17.74
N GLU A 247 10.67 7.80 17.11
CA GLU A 247 9.24 7.97 17.38
C GLU A 247 8.45 6.71 17.03
N VAL A 248 8.73 6.11 15.87
CA VAL A 248 8.07 4.86 15.47
C VAL A 248 8.35 3.75 16.47
N LYS A 249 9.62 3.52 16.85
CA LYS A 249 10.00 2.51 17.83
C LYS A 249 9.37 2.78 19.20
N LYS A 250 9.28 4.04 19.62
CA LYS A 250 8.64 4.43 20.88
C LYS A 250 7.15 4.06 20.87
N LEU A 251 6.43 4.37 19.78
CA LEU A 251 5.02 3.98 19.65
C LEU A 251 4.85 2.46 19.66
N MET A 252 5.70 1.70 18.97
CA MET A 252 5.68 0.24 18.97
C MET A 252 5.85 -0.36 20.36
N SER A 253 6.69 0.24 21.21
CA SER A 253 6.91 -0.22 22.60
C SER A 253 5.72 0.00 23.53
N GLY A 254 4.66 0.70 23.06
CA GLY A 254 3.45 0.99 23.81
C GLY A 254 3.49 2.33 24.56
N ASP A 255 4.56 3.11 24.44
CA ASP A 255 4.62 4.47 25.01
C ASP A 255 3.91 5.47 24.06
N ALA A 256 2.59 5.46 24.14
CA ALA A 256 1.73 6.44 23.46
C ALA A 256 1.42 7.67 24.34
N SER A 257 2.21 7.89 25.41
CA SER A 257 1.91 8.89 26.44
C SER A 257 1.95 10.34 25.95
N GLY A 258 2.54 10.61 24.77
CA GLY A 258 2.70 11.97 24.24
C GLY A 258 3.53 12.91 25.14
N ARG A 259 4.26 12.36 26.13
CA ARG A 259 5.07 13.17 27.04
C ARG A 259 6.20 13.86 26.30
N VAL A 260 6.44 15.12 26.66
CA VAL A 260 7.56 15.90 26.12
C VAL A 260 8.88 15.21 26.48
N VAL A 261 9.64 14.84 25.47
CA VAL A 261 11.03 14.37 25.63
C VAL A 261 11.90 15.61 25.79
N ARG A 262 12.56 15.75 26.94
CA ARG A 262 13.49 16.84 27.26
C ARG A 262 14.92 16.35 27.16
#